data_45348302bbcc8f2fc504e4e369f03312
#
_entry.id   45348302bbcc8f2fc504e4e369f03312
#
_cell.length_a   1.000
_cell.length_b   1.000
_cell.length_c   1.000
_cell.angle_alpha   90.00
_cell.angle_beta   90.00
_cell.angle_gamma   90.00
#
_symmetry.space_group_name_H-M   'P 1'
#
loop_
_entity.id
_entity.type
_entity.pdbx_description
1 polymer ?
#
loop_
_entity_poly.entity_id
_entity_poly.type
_entity_poly.pdbx_seq_one_letter_code
_entity_poly.pdbx_strand_id
1 'polypeptide(L)'
;MTAASSAVMLNVAPQQAGMAASIEEVSYELGAVIGVTVLGTIMSAVYSATLVIPESAGLLPNAPDTLDAALLAAEQLPAELGLQVSELARSAFDKAFIVVLATASGILMVSAMAIRHLHLRARRVACTPA
;
A
#
# COMPACT_ATOMS: atom_id res chain seq x y z
N MET A 1 -14.04 15.53 -8.44
CA MET A 1 -13.42 16.22 -7.29
C MET A 1 -13.68 15.40 -6.03
N THR A 2 -12.68 15.21 -5.20
CA THR A 2 -12.85 14.52 -3.91
C THR A 2 -13.43 15.48 -2.87
N ALA A 3 -14.06 14.95 -1.82
CA ALA A 3 -14.60 15.77 -0.72
C ALA A 3 -13.49 16.63 -0.05
N ALA A 4 -12.24 16.16 -0.06
CA ALA A 4 -11.09 16.89 0.46
C ALA A 4 -10.77 18.12 -0.40
N SER A 5 -10.71 17.97 -1.74
CA SER A 5 -10.51 19.08 -2.68
C SER A 5 -11.57 20.17 -2.51
N SER A 6 -12.84 19.76 -2.41
CA SER A 6 -13.92 20.71 -2.19
C SER A 6 -13.78 21.43 -0.85
N ALA A 7 -13.40 20.76 0.22
CA ALA A 7 -13.19 21.37 1.53
C ALA A 7 -12.03 22.38 1.51
N VAL A 8 -10.94 22.08 0.84
CA VAL A 8 -9.80 23.01 0.67
C VAL A 8 -10.24 24.26 -0.08
N MET A 9 -10.87 24.09 -1.25
CA MET A 9 -11.27 25.22 -2.12
C MET A 9 -12.30 26.13 -1.48
N LEU A 10 -13.24 25.60 -0.68
CA LEU A 10 -14.27 26.41 0.00
C LEU A 10 -13.71 27.25 1.17
N ASN A 11 -12.54 26.90 1.70
CA ASN A 11 -11.93 27.59 2.85
C ASN A 11 -10.77 28.53 2.47
N VAL A 12 -10.48 28.71 1.18
CA VAL A 12 -9.36 29.55 0.69
C VAL A 12 -9.90 30.79 -0.01
N ALA A 13 -9.24 31.92 0.21
CA ALA A 13 -9.58 33.17 -0.50
C ALA A 13 -9.36 33.01 -2.02
N PRO A 14 -10.21 33.61 -2.88
CA PRO A 14 -10.11 33.46 -4.33
C PRO A 14 -8.71 33.77 -4.90
N GLN A 15 -8.01 34.74 -4.30
CA GLN A 15 -6.65 35.15 -4.72
C GLN A 15 -5.59 34.06 -4.43
N GLN A 16 -5.86 33.13 -3.52
CA GLN A 16 -4.97 32.05 -3.10
C GLN A 16 -5.39 30.68 -3.65
N ALA A 17 -6.48 30.62 -4.43
CA ALA A 17 -7.03 29.37 -4.92
C ALA A 17 -6.02 28.58 -5.78
N GLY A 18 -5.24 29.26 -6.62
CA GLY A 18 -4.22 28.61 -7.44
C GLY A 18 -3.09 27.99 -6.62
N MET A 19 -2.63 28.66 -5.56
CA MET A 19 -1.62 28.14 -4.66
C MET A 19 -2.15 26.94 -3.87
N ALA A 20 -3.39 27.01 -3.38
CA ALA A 20 -4.01 25.90 -2.66
C ALA A 20 -4.16 24.65 -3.54
N ALA A 21 -4.57 24.82 -4.80
CA ALA A 21 -4.65 23.74 -5.78
C ALA A 21 -3.28 23.07 -6.03
N SER A 22 -2.23 23.88 -6.18
CA SER A 22 -0.87 23.35 -6.38
C SER A 22 -0.36 22.57 -5.16
N ILE A 23 -0.63 23.04 -3.95
CA ILE A 23 -0.24 22.33 -2.72
C ILE A 23 -1.03 21.01 -2.59
N GLU A 24 -2.31 21.03 -2.94
CA GLU A 24 -3.14 19.82 -2.95
C GLU A 24 -2.58 18.78 -3.91
N GLU A 25 -2.28 19.16 -5.15
CA GLU A 25 -1.73 18.26 -6.17
C GLU A 25 -0.40 17.65 -5.73
N VAL A 26 0.54 18.49 -5.28
CA VAL A 26 1.84 17.99 -4.77
C VAL A 26 1.66 17.06 -3.59
N SER A 27 0.72 17.33 -2.68
CA SER A 27 0.44 16.48 -1.53
C SER A 27 -0.13 15.13 -1.95
N TYR A 28 -0.98 15.12 -2.97
CA TYR A 28 -1.54 13.89 -3.55
C TYR A 28 -0.45 13.03 -4.19
N GLU A 29 0.40 13.62 -5.02
CA GLU A 29 1.51 12.92 -5.69
C GLU A 29 2.52 12.36 -4.67
N LEU A 30 2.92 13.16 -3.69
CA LEU A 30 3.81 12.69 -2.62
C LEU A 30 3.19 11.54 -1.83
N GLY A 31 1.90 11.64 -1.51
CA GLY A 31 1.16 10.56 -0.82
C GLY A 31 1.14 9.27 -1.63
N ALA A 32 0.91 9.37 -2.94
CA ALA A 32 0.91 8.22 -3.85
C ALA A 32 2.29 7.55 -3.93
N VAL A 33 3.37 8.33 -4.11
CA VAL A 33 4.74 7.80 -4.17
C VAL A 33 5.13 7.11 -2.87
N ILE A 34 4.88 7.74 -1.72
CA ILE A 34 5.17 7.16 -0.40
C ILE A 34 4.35 5.88 -0.20
N GLY A 35 3.06 5.92 -0.53
CA GLY A 35 2.16 4.78 -0.40
C GLY A 35 2.62 3.57 -1.20
N VAL A 36 2.91 3.76 -2.48
CA VAL A 36 3.41 2.68 -3.37
C VAL A 36 4.74 2.13 -2.86
N THR A 37 5.67 3.00 -2.45
CA THR A 37 6.98 2.58 -1.95
C THR A 37 6.86 1.74 -0.68
N VAL A 38 6.11 2.21 0.30
CA VAL A 38 5.95 1.50 1.59
C VAL A 38 5.21 0.18 1.40
N LEU A 39 4.06 0.20 0.73
CA LEU A 39 3.26 -1.01 0.51
C LEU A 39 3.97 -2.01 -0.40
N GLY A 40 4.70 -1.55 -1.42
CA GLY A 40 5.51 -2.38 -2.29
C GLY A 40 6.68 -3.05 -1.53
N THR A 41 7.34 -2.32 -0.63
CA THR A 41 8.39 -2.89 0.23
C THR A 41 7.84 -3.97 1.16
N ILE A 42 6.67 -3.72 1.78
CA ILE A 42 6.00 -4.72 2.62
C ILE A 42 5.63 -5.95 1.78
N MET A 43 5.10 -5.75 0.58
CA MET A 43 4.75 -6.83 -0.35
C MET A 43 5.95 -7.72 -0.64
N SER A 44 7.08 -7.12 -1.06
CA SER A 44 8.32 -7.84 -1.37
C SER A 44 8.87 -8.57 -0.14
N ALA A 45 8.93 -7.91 1.01
CA ALA A 45 9.44 -8.50 2.25
C ALA A 45 8.61 -9.71 2.71
N VAL A 46 7.28 -9.61 2.68
CA VAL A 46 6.40 -10.71 3.08
C VAL A 46 6.46 -11.85 2.06
N TYR A 47 6.49 -11.53 0.76
CA TYR A 47 6.63 -12.52 -0.29
C TYR A 47 7.92 -13.34 -0.11
N SER A 48 9.07 -12.67 -0.01
CA SER A 48 10.37 -13.34 0.17
C SER A 48 10.44 -14.14 1.47
N ALA A 49 9.80 -13.68 2.55
CA ALA A 49 9.76 -14.41 3.82
C ALA A 49 8.83 -15.63 3.81
N THR A 50 7.82 -15.64 2.94
CA THR A 50 6.82 -16.74 2.88
C THR A 50 7.06 -17.72 1.74
N LEU A 51 7.86 -17.35 0.76
CA LEU A 51 8.24 -18.23 -0.35
C LEU A 51 9.25 -19.28 0.14
N VAL A 52 8.78 -20.51 0.31
CA VAL A 52 9.64 -21.66 0.64
C VAL A 52 9.77 -22.52 -0.60
N ILE A 53 10.94 -22.51 -1.21
CA ILE A 53 11.23 -23.31 -2.40
C ILE A 53 11.92 -24.62 -1.96
N PRO A 54 11.49 -25.79 -2.47
CA PRO A 54 12.15 -27.05 -2.18
C PRO A 54 13.62 -27.06 -2.68
N GLU A 55 14.53 -27.59 -1.89
CA GLU A 55 15.95 -27.72 -2.26
C GLU A 55 16.15 -28.49 -3.58
N SER A 56 15.25 -29.44 -3.88
CA SER A 56 15.23 -30.22 -5.12
C SER A 56 15.06 -29.36 -6.39
N ALA A 57 14.55 -28.12 -6.26
CA ALA A 57 14.40 -27.21 -7.39
C ALA A 57 15.70 -26.51 -7.80
N GLY A 58 16.79 -26.60 -6.99
CA GLY A 58 18.10 -26.04 -7.31
C GLY A 58 18.13 -24.50 -7.43
N LEU A 59 17.08 -23.81 -6.99
CA LEU A 59 16.90 -22.35 -7.12
C LEU A 59 17.41 -21.58 -5.91
N LEU A 60 17.86 -22.25 -4.85
CA LEU A 60 18.24 -21.64 -3.56
C LEU A 60 19.31 -20.54 -3.65
N PRO A 61 20.31 -20.57 -4.54
CA PRO A 61 21.28 -19.47 -4.63
C PRO A 61 20.69 -18.18 -5.22
N ASN A 62 19.58 -18.29 -5.97
CA ASN A 62 18.91 -17.20 -6.68
C ASN A 62 17.40 -17.31 -6.49
N ALA A 63 16.94 -17.40 -5.24
CA ALA A 63 15.51 -17.42 -4.95
C ALA A 63 14.83 -16.19 -5.59
N PRO A 64 13.77 -16.38 -6.37
CA PRO A 64 13.13 -15.28 -7.07
C PRO A 64 12.41 -14.35 -6.08
N ASP A 65 12.75 -13.06 -6.15
CA ASP A 65 12.19 -12.03 -5.26
C ASP A 65 10.79 -11.55 -5.69
N THR A 66 10.32 -12.01 -6.85
CA THR A 66 9.03 -11.65 -7.41
C THR A 66 8.26 -12.86 -7.93
N LEU A 67 6.93 -12.76 -7.98
CA LEU A 67 6.08 -13.81 -8.53
C LEU A 67 6.45 -14.14 -9.99
N ASP A 68 6.66 -13.12 -10.82
CA ASP A 68 6.98 -13.31 -12.24
C ASP A 68 8.29 -14.08 -12.41
N ALA A 69 9.32 -13.70 -11.63
CA ALA A 69 10.59 -14.41 -11.65
C ALA A 69 10.46 -15.87 -11.20
N ALA A 70 9.61 -16.14 -10.20
CA ALA A 70 9.33 -17.49 -9.74
C ALA A 70 8.61 -18.34 -10.79
N LEU A 71 7.64 -17.76 -11.51
CA LEU A 71 6.91 -18.45 -12.57
C LEU A 71 7.82 -18.74 -13.78
N LEU A 72 8.65 -17.77 -14.19
CA LEU A 72 9.64 -17.98 -15.25
C LEU A 72 10.68 -19.06 -14.90
N ALA A 73 11.12 -19.10 -13.64
CA ALA A 73 12.01 -20.15 -13.16
C ALA A 73 11.30 -21.52 -13.15
N ALA A 74 10.03 -21.56 -12.77
CA ALA A 74 9.23 -22.78 -12.76
C ALA A 74 9.06 -23.40 -14.16
N GLU A 75 8.99 -22.60 -15.23
CA GLU A 75 8.92 -23.05 -16.63
C GLU A 75 10.18 -23.80 -17.07
N GLN A 76 11.32 -23.56 -16.43
CA GLN A 76 12.60 -24.21 -16.75
C GLN A 76 12.81 -25.53 -15.99
N LEU A 77 11.91 -25.88 -15.08
CA LEU A 77 11.97 -27.08 -14.27
C LEU A 77 11.19 -28.25 -14.91
N PRO A 78 11.47 -29.50 -14.51
CA PRO A 78 10.59 -30.63 -14.84
C PRO A 78 9.15 -30.33 -14.44
N ALA A 79 8.19 -30.77 -15.24
CA ALA A 79 6.78 -30.38 -15.13
C ALA A 79 6.20 -30.49 -13.70
N GLU A 80 6.56 -31.55 -12.98
CA GLU A 80 6.06 -31.78 -11.60
C GLU A 80 6.64 -30.77 -10.61
N LEU A 81 7.93 -30.47 -10.69
CA LEU A 81 8.59 -29.46 -9.84
C LEU A 81 8.15 -28.06 -10.23
N GLY A 82 7.99 -27.76 -11.50
CA GLY A 82 7.50 -26.49 -11.99
C GLY A 82 6.11 -26.16 -11.48
N LEU A 83 5.20 -27.14 -11.47
CA LEU A 83 3.87 -26.98 -10.88
C LEU A 83 3.93 -26.68 -9.37
N GLN A 84 4.75 -27.43 -8.63
CA GLN A 84 4.91 -27.19 -7.20
C GLN A 84 5.47 -25.80 -6.89
N VAL A 85 6.50 -25.37 -7.60
CA VAL A 85 7.08 -24.02 -7.41
C VAL A 85 6.08 -22.94 -7.75
N SER A 86 5.31 -23.09 -8.83
CA SER A 86 4.30 -22.10 -9.22
C SER A 86 3.18 -21.97 -8.19
N GLU A 87 2.71 -23.07 -7.61
CA GLU A 87 1.70 -23.06 -6.55
C GLU A 87 2.22 -22.42 -5.26
N LEU A 88 3.45 -22.72 -4.87
CA LEU A 88 4.09 -22.11 -3.70
C LEU A 88 4.27 -20.60 -3.90
N ALA A 89 4.72 -20.17 -5.07
CA ALA A 89 4.89 -18.76 -5.40
C ALA A 89 3.56 -17.99 -5.37
N ARG A 90 2.50 -18.56 -5.94
CA ARG A 90 1.14 -17.98 -5.88
C ARG A 90 0.62 -17.87 -4.45
N SER A 91 0.79 -18.95 -3.66
CA SER A 91 0.38 -18.95 -2.26
C SER A 91 1.13 -17.90 -1.42
N ALA A 92 2.44 -17.74 -1.66
CA ALA A 92 3.25 -16.71 -1.01
C ALA A 92 2.78 -15.29 -1.41
N PHE A 93 2.47 -15.10 -2.69
CA PHE A 93 1.93 -13.83 -3.20
C PHE A 93 0.59 -13.49 -2.57
N ASP A 94 -0.34 -14.44 -2.50
CA ASP A 94 -1.67 -14.23 -1.89
C ASP A 94 -1.55 -13.81 -0.42
N LYS A 95 -0.66 -14.46 0.34
CA LYS A 95 -0.39 -14.08 1.73
C LYS A 95 0.17 -12.66 1.83
N ALA A 96 1.16 -12.32 1.01
CA ALA A 96 1.74 -10.98 0.97
C ALA A 96 0.69 -9.93 0.61
N PHE A 97 -0.16 -10.22 -0.37
CA PHE A 97 -1.24 -9.33 -0.79
C PHE A 97 -2.26 -9.07 0.33
N ILE A 98 -2.66 -10.11 1.07
CA ILE A 98 -3.56 -9.96 2.23
C ILE A 98 -2.92 -9.07 3.29
N VAL A 99 -1.63 -9.23 3.60
CA VAL A 99 -0.92 -8.40 4.57
C VAL A 99 -0.89 -6.93 4.12
N VAL A 100 -0.62 -6.68 2.84
CA VAL A 100 -0.63 -5.32 2.27
C VAL A 100 -2.02 -4.69 2.38
N LEU A 101 -3.08 -5.41 2.01
CA LEU A 101 -4.46 -4.93 2.14
C LEU A 101 -4.85 -4.63 3.58
N ALA A 102 -4.47 -5.52 4.52
CA ALA A 102 -4.72 -5.32 5.94
C ALA A 102 -3.98 -4.07 6.48
N THR A 103 -2.73 -3.88 6.07
CA THR A 103 -1.92 -2.71 6.44
C THR A 103 -2.53 -1.42 5.89
N ALA A 104 -2.89 -1.39 4.60
CA ALA A 104 -3.54 -0.24 3.98
C ALA A 104 -4.88 0.09 4.65
N SER A 105 -5.70 -0.92 4.94
CA SER A 105 -6.98 -0.75 5.65
C SER A 105 -6.78 -0.21 7.06
N GLY A 106 -5.76 -0.69 7.77
CA GLY A 106 -5.38 -0.20 9.10
C GLY A 106 -4.99 1.28 9.09
N ILE A 107 -4.15 1.69 8.13
CA ILE A 107 -3.74 3.08 7.95
C ILE A 107 -4.96 3.98 7.68
N LEU A 108 -5.86 3.55 6.79
CA LEU A 108 -7.09 4.31 6.50
C LEU A 108 -7.99 4.44 7.72
N MET A 109 -8.16 3.37 8.49
CA MET A 109 -8.97 3.38 9.72
C MET A 109 -8.39 4.33 10.76
N VAL A 110 -7.09 4.29 11.01
CA VAL A 110 -6.39 5.18 11.94
C VAL A 110 -6.53 6.63 11.49
N SER A 111 -6.34 6.91 10.20
CA SER A 111 -6.49 8.25 9.62
C SER A 111 -7.91 8.78 9.78
N ALA A 112 -8.92 7.97 9.50
CA ALA A 112 -10.33 8.33 9.68
C ALA A 112 -10.68 8.63 11.15
N MET A 113 -10.16 7.81 12.09
CA MET A 113 -10.36 8.04 13.52
C MET A 113 -9.66 9.33 13.99
N ALA A 114 -8.46 9.61 13.52
CA ALA A 114 -7.72 10.83 13.84
C ALA A 114 -8.49 12.07 13.38
N ILE A 115 -8.94 12.08 12.12
CA ILE A 115 -9.74 13.19 11.57
C ILE A 115 -11.04 13.39 12.38
N ARG A 116 -11.75 12.31 12.67
CA ARG A 116 -12.98 12.37 13.48
C ARG A 116 -12.71 12.94 14.88
N HIS A 117 -11.63 12.51 15.52
CA HIS A 117 -11.26 12.98 16.85
C HIS A 117 -10.92 14.48 16.86
N LEU A 118 -10.15 14.94 15.88
CA LEU A 118 -9.82 16.36 15.71
C LEU A 118 -11.07 17.20 15.45
N HIS A 119 -11.96 16.73 14.60
CA HIS A 119 -13.22 17.41 14.31
C HIS A 119 -14.13 17.55 15.55
N LEU A 120 -14.23 16.49 16.35
CA LEU A 120 -15.00 16.53 17.60
C LEU A 120 -14.39 17.49 18.65
N ARG A 121 -13.05 17.57 18.71
CA ARG A 121 -12.37 18.55 19.59
C ARG A 121 -12.63 19.98 19.14
N ALA A 122 -12.53 20.27 17.85
CA ALA A 122 -12.78 21.61 17.31
C ALA A 122 -14.21 22.10 17.62
N ARG A 123 -15.20 21.22 17.50
CA ARG A 123 -16.60 21.54 17.84
C ARG A 123 -16.77 21.86 19.33
N ARG A 124 -16.09 21.17 20.24
CA ARG A 124 -16.18 21.43 21.69
C ARG A 124 -15.61 22.79 22.05
N VAL A 125 -14.50 23.21 21.42
CA VAL A 125 -13.91 24.54 21.65
C VAL A 125 -14.83 25.67 21.13
N ALA A 126 -15.49 25.47 20.00
CA ALA A 126 -16.42 26.46 19.44
C ALA A 126 -17.74 26.63 20.24
N CYS A 127 -18.09 25.65 21.07
CA CYS A 127 -19.32 25.68 21.89
C CYS A 127 -19.12 26.14 23.35
N THR A 128 -17.92 26.60 23.75
CA THR A 128 -17.70 27.15 25.09
C THR A 128 -17.98 28.66 25.05
N PRO A 129 -19.13 29.14 25.53
CA PRO A 129 -19.43 30.59 25.65
C PRO A 129 -18.47 31.20 26.69
N ALA A 130 -17.97 32.39 26.38
CA ALA A 130 -17.16 33.22 27.30
C ALA A 130 -18.03 33.74 28.45
#